data_cdd216ff574bb557dc7ab4bc6f25ed6d
#
_entry.id   cdd216ff574bb557dc7ab4bc6f25ed6d
#
_cell.length_a   1.000
_cell.length_b   1.000
_cell.length_c   1.000
_cell.angle_alpha   90.00
_cell.angle_beta   90.00
_cell.angle_gamma   90.00
#
_symmetry.space_group_name_H-M   'P 1'
#
loop_
_entity.id
_entity.type
_entity.pdbx_description
1 polymer ?
#
loop_
_entity_poly.entity_id
_entity_poly.type
_entity_poly.pdbx_seq_one_letter_code
_entity_poly.pdbx_strand_id
1 'polypeptide(L)'
;PVDIYVWATIKYCSNHKTNISHVTEEKLSLLTGLDERTIRRSIKRLKDAGYLTVQTTIKEDADRGFIKRNTYYIAPIKTNYFFLDNSFFQKNYPAKIAGFLLLLKAICLNNTDTIQWSISQIAKGIGLSRNTITALIKECQQLGLIKPISNGYELTAGCFINSSVKKTNAGIYK
;
A
#
# COMPACT_ATOMS: atom_id res chain seq x y z
N PRO A 1 5.37 7.70 -0.83
CA PRO A 1 4.17 6.96 -1.30
C PRO A 1 4.48 5.63 -1.96
N VAL A 2 5.47 5.58 -2.87
CA VAL A 2 5.80 4.36 -3.62
C VAL A 2 6.12 3.17 -2.71
N ASP A 3 6.91 3.35 -1.67
CA ASP A 3 7.33 2.27 -0.78
C ASP A 3 6.15 1.60 -0.05
N ILE A 4 5.18 2.40 0.41
CA ILE A 4 3.99 1.85 1.07
C ILE A 4 3.13 1.04 0.07
N TYR A 5 3.07 1.45 -1.20
CA TYR A 5 2.35 0.69 -2.22
C TYR A 5 3.06 -0.63 -2.55
N VAL A 6 4.39 -0.63 -2.69
CA VAL A 6 5.18 -1.86 -2.87
C VAL A 6 4.99 -2.79 -1.67
N TRP A 7 5.05 -2.26 -0.44
CA TRP A 7 4.79 -3.03 0.77
C TRP A 7 3.38 -3.63 0.78
N ALA A 8 2.35 -2.84 0.48
CA ALA A 8 0.97 -3.30 0.42
C ALA A 8 0.77 -4.39 -0.65
N THR A 9 1.46 -4.28 -1.80
CA THR A 9 1.41 -5.29 -2.86
C THR A 9 2.09 -6.59 -2.44
N ILE A 10 3.25 -6.53 -1.76
CA ILE A 10 3.90 -7.71 -1.17
C ILE A 10 2.95 -8.36 -0.15
N LYS A 11 2.29 -7.56 0.70
CA LYS A 11 1.31 -8.03 1.68
C LYS A 11 0.09 -8.66 1.02
N TYR A 12 -0.43 -8.07 -0.04
CA TYR A 12 -1.52 -8.63 -0.85
C TYR A 12 -1.17 -10.02 -1.41
N CYS A 13 0.07 -10.20 -1.87
CA CYS A 13 0.60 -11.47 -2.38
C CYS A 13 1.03 -12.44 -1.28
N SER A 14 0.87 -12.12 0.00
CA SER A 14 1.31 -12.96 1.11
C SER A 14 0.25 -13.95 1.56
N ASN A 15 0.70 -15.05 2.15
CA ASN A 15 -0.20 -15.90 2.90
C ASN A 15 -0.64 -15.17 4.19
N HIS A 16 -1.95 -15.01 4.39
CA HIS A 16 -2.53 -14.24 5.50
C HIS A 16 -2.25 -14.85 6.89
N LYS A 17 -2.00 -16.17 6.97
CA LYS A 17 -1.69 -16.85 8.24
C LYS A 17 -0.22 -16.71 8.63
N THR A 18 0.68 -16.79 7.66
CA THR A 18 2.12 -16.79 7.91
C THR A 18 2.79 -15.43 7.71
N ASN A 19 2.13 -14.49 7.03
CA ASN A 19 2.71 -13.21 6.58
C ASN A 19 3.97 -13.39 5.70
N ILE A 20 4.04 -14.52 4.97
CA ILE A 20 5.15 -14.82 4.06
C ILE A 20 4.67 -14.64 2.62
N SER A 21 5.47 -13.97 1.81
CA SER A 21 5.25 -13.81 0.37
C SER A 21 6.43 -14.35 -0.43
N HIS A 22 6.13 -15.04 -1.52
CA HIS A 22 7.11 -15.53 -2.50
C HIS A 22 6.97 -14.82 -3.85
N VAL A 23 6.36 -13.64 -3.86
CA VAL A 23 6.14 -12.86 -5.07
C VAL A 23 7.47 -12.47 -5.72
N THR A 24 7.55 -12.59 -7.05
CA THR A 24 8.74 -12.19 -7.81
C THR A 24 8.78 -10.68 -8.04
N GLU A 25 9.97 -10.12 -8.28
CA GLU A 25 10.12 -8.70 -8.64
C GLU A 25 9.38 -8.38 -9.95
N GLU A 26 9.41 -9.28 -10.93
CA GLU A 26 8.63 -9.20 -12.17
C GLU A 26 7.12 -9.11 -11.89
N LYS A 27 6.59 -9.97 -11.00
CA LYS A 27 5.17 -9.91 -10.63
C LYS A 27 4.81 -8.63 -9.88
N LEU A 28 5.71 -8.14 -9.02
CA LEU A 28 5.54 -6.84 -8.37
C LEU A 28 5.56 -5.70 -9.40
N SER A 29 6.46 -5.76 -10.41
CA SER A 29 6.48 -4.80 -11.51
C SER A 29 5.14 -4.77 -12.26
N LEU A 30 4.62 -5.94 -12.60
CA LEU A 30 3.33 -6.07 -13.28
C LEU A 30 2.17 -5.51 -12.45
N LEU A 31 2.12 -5.81 -11.15
CA LEU A 31 1.02 -5.37 -10.27
C LEU A 31 1.08 -3.88 -9.91
N THR A 32 2.28 -3.30 -9.86
CA THR A 32 2.47 -1.90 -9.42
C THR A 32 2.67 -0.92 -10.57
N GLY A 33 2.96 -1.40 -11.77
CA GLY A 33 3.36 -0.57 -12.90
C GLY A 33 4.74 0.08 -12.73
N LEU A 34 5.56 -0.38 -11.77
CA LEU A 34 6.90 0.14 -11.50
C LEU A 34 7.95 -0.73 -12.19
N ASP A 35 9.06 -0.12 -12.59
CA ASP A 35 10.23 -0.87 -13.03
C ASP A 35 10.89 -1.63 -11.87
N GLU A 36 11.57 -2.75 -12.17
CA GLU A 36 12.19 -3.60 -11.17
C GLU A 36 13.27 -2.87 -10.34
N ARG A 37 13.99 -1.90 -10.93
CA ARG A 37 15.00 -1.11 -10.21
C ARG A 37 14.34 -0.29 -9.09
N THR A 38 13.19 0.32 -9.39
CA THR A 38 12.39 1.06 -8.40
C THR A 38 11.86 0.12 -7.33
N ILE A 39 11.38 -1.07 -7.69
CA ILE A 39 10.93 -2.10 -6.75
C ILE A 39 12.07 -2.52 -5.82
N ARG A 40 13.25 -2.85 -6.35
CA ARG A 40 14.44 -3.23 -5.54
C ARG A 40 14.84 -2.14 -4.55
N ARG A 41 14.80 -0.86 -4.98
CA ARG A 41 15.07 0.28 -4.10
C ARG A 41 14.02 0.41 -3.00
N SER A 42 12.74 0.22 -3.30
CA SER A 42 11.66 0.23 -2.31
C SER A 42 11.80 -0.92 -1.31
N ILE A 43 12.07 -2.14 -1.79
CA ILE A 43 12.32 -3.32 -0.94
C ILE A 43 13.50 -3.05 0.01
N LYS A 44 14.60 -2.47 -0.50
CA LYS A 44 15.75 -2.12 0.33
C LYS A 44 15.34 -1.16 1.46
N ARG A 45 14.65 -0.05 1.14
CA ARG A 45 14.19 0.91 2.15
C ARG A 45 13.24 0.29 3.17
N LEU A 46 12.32 -0.56 2.73
CA LEU A 46 11.38 -1.27 3.62
C LEU A 46 12.09 -2.24 4.55
N LYS A 47 13.12 -2.94 4.05
CA LYS A 47 13.99 -3.80 4.85
C LYS A 47 14.80 -2.99 5.88
N ASP A 48 15.45 -1.91 5.43
CA ASP A 48 16.25 -1.03 6.29
C ASP A 48 15.41 -0.38 7.40
N ALA A 49 14.13 -0.13 7.12
CA ALA A 49 13.15 0.40 8.08
C ALA A 49 12.46 -0.68 8.95
N GLY A 50 12.80 -1.98 8.78
CA GLY A 50 12.26 -3.08 9.59
C GLY A 50 10.83 -3.52 9.25
N TYR A 51 10.24 -3.05 8.14
CA TYR A 51 8.88 -3.46 7.73
C TYR A 51 8.82 -4.85 7.12
N LEU A 52 9.95 -5.35 6.63
CA LEU A 52 10.07 -6.71 6.11
C LEU A 52 11.50 -7.25 6.23
N THR A 53 11.62 -8.57 6.30
CA THR A 53 12.89 -9.28 6.14
C THR A 53 12.88 -10.01 4.81
N VAL A 54 14.01 -10.03 4.11
CA VAL A 54 14.15 -10.71 2.82
C VAL A 54 15.19 -11.81 2.95
N GLN A 55 14.78 -13.03 2.66
CA GLN A 55 15.67 -14.18 2.49
C GLN A 55 15.77 -14.49 1.01
N THR A 56 16.99 -14.50 0.50
CA THR A 56 17.25 -14.87 -0.90
C THR A 56 17.79 -16.30 -0.97
N THR A 57 17.18 -17.13 -1.79
CA THR A 57 17.67 -18.46 -2.13
C THR A 57 18.07 -18.50 -3.60
N ILE A 58 19.17 -19.19 -3.88
CA ILE A 58 19.62 -19.47 -5.24
C ILE A 58 19.37 -20.96 -5.47
N LYS A 59 18.61 -21.28 -6.50
CA LYS A 59 18.37 -22.67 -6.93
C LYS A 59 18.90 -22.83 -8.35
N GLU A 60 19.53 -23.97 -8.60
CA GLU A 60 19.88 -24.38 -9.95
C GLU A 60 18.62 -24.92 -10.63
N ASP A 61 18.35 -24.42 -11.82
CA ASP A 61 17.26 -24.85 -12.69
C ASP A 61 17.89 -25.42 -13.98
N ALA A 62 17.48 -26.63 -14.39
CA ALA A 62 18.07 -27.33 -15.49
C ALA A 62 18.04 -26.56 -16.82
N ASP A 63 16.98 -25.76 -17.04
CA ASP A 63 16.76 -25.05 -18.30
C ASP A 63 17.22 -23.58 -18.23
N ARG A 64 17.25 -22.97 -17.03
CA ARG A 64 17.46 -21.53 -16.82
C ARG A 64 18.72 -21.18 -16.03
N GLY A 65 19.52 -22.19 -15.63
CA GLY A 65 20.69 -21.98 -14.79
C GLY A 65 20.32 -21.56 -13.36
N PHE A 66 21.09 -20.65 -12.76
CA PHE A 66 20.84 -20.24 -11.38
C PHE A 66 19.68 -19.23 -11.27
N ILE A 67 18.58 -19.64 -10.62
CA ILE A 67 17.43 -18.80 -10.36
C ILE A 67 17.49 -18.26 -8.93
N LYS A 68 17.49 -16.94 -8.82
CA LYS A 68 17.39 -16.21 -7.55
C LYS A 68 15.93 -16.01 -7.17
N ARG A 69 15.54 -16.46 -5.96
CA ARG A 69 14.20 -16.27 -5.42
C ARG A 69 14.24 -15.54 -4.09
N ASN A 70 13.40 -14.53 -3.94
CA ASN A 70 13.21 -13.81 -2.70
C ASN A 70 11.99 -14.34 -1.95
N THR A 71 12.13 -14.53 -0.64
CA THR A 71 11.05 -14.77 0.30
C THR A 71 10.97 -13.57 1.22
N TYR A 72 9.79 -12.96 1.31
CA TYR A 72 9.52 -11.77 2.13
C TYR A 72 8.77 -12.19 3.38
N TYR A 73 9.32 -11.89 4.54
CA TYR A 73 8.68 -12.04 5.85
C TYR A 73 8.21 -10.66 6.28
N ILE A 74 6.90 -10.47 6.36
CA ILE A 74 6.30 -9.16 6.62
C ILE A 74 6.12 -9.02 8.14
N ALA A 75 6.60 -7.91 8.70
CA ALA A 75 6.44 -7.61 10.11
C ALA A 75 4.95 -7.55 10.48
N PRO A 76 4.52 -8.20 11.58
CA PRO A 76 3.11 -8.21 11.98
C PRO A 76 2.65 -6.81 12.39
N ILE A 77 1.50 -6.39 11.85
CA ILE A 77 0.83 -5.15 12.26
C ILE A 77 -0.04 -5.49 13.48
N LYS A 78 0.30 -4.92 14.63
CA LYS A 78 -0.41 -5.21 15.90
C LYS A 78 -1.54 -4.20 16.19
N THR A 79 -1.38 -2.95 15.78
CA THR A 79 -2.30 -1.83 16.09
C THR A 79 -2.39 -0.87 14.91
N ASN A 80 -3.42 -0.02 14.90
CA ASN A 80 -3.58 1.07 13.93
C ASN A 80 -3.56 0.61 12.46
N TYR A 81 -4.34 -0.44 12.15
CA TYR A 81 -4.47 -0.94 10.79
C TYR A 81 -5.86 -0.66 10.22
N PHE A 82 -5.94 -0.63 8.92
CA PHE A 82 -7.19 -0.60 8.17
C PHE A 82 -7.24 -1.78 7.20
N PHE A 83 -8.43 -2.08 6.74
CA PHE A 83 -8.64 -3.14 5.76
C PHE A 83 -8.75 -2.54 4.37
N LEU A 84 -8.14 -3.22 3.42
CA LEU A 84 -8.12 -2.85 2.02
C LEU A 84 -8.81 -3.94 1.22
N ASP A 85 -9.77 -3.54 0.37
CA ASP A 85 -10.42 -4.46 -0.56
C ASP A 85 -9.45 -4.85 -1.68
N ASN A 86 -9.53 -6.11 -2.11
CA ASN A 86 -8.66 -6.62 -3.17
C ASN A 86 -8.83 -5.88 -4.51
N SER A 87 -9.99 -5.27 -4.75
CA SER A 87 -10.24 -4.44 -5.93
C SER A 87 -9.29 -3.25 -6.06
N PHE A 88 -8.68 -2.79 -4.94
CA PHE A 88 -7.67 -1.74 -4.97
C PHE A 88 -6.51 -2.04 -5.91
N PHE A 89 -6.02 -3.29 -5.89
CA PHE A 89 -4.91 -3.74 -6.73
C PHE A 89 -5.32 -4.01 -8.19
N GLN A 90 -6.62 -4.04 -8.48
CA GLN A 90 -7.17 -4.24 -9.83
C GLN A 90 -7.46 -2.91 -10.54
N LYS A 91 -7.53 -1.80 -9.82
CA LYS A 91 -7.87 -0.48 -10.36
C LYS A 91 -6.72 0.21 -11.11
N ASN A 92 -5.53 -0.38 -11.15
CA ASN A 92 -4.36 0.10 -11.89
C ASN A 92 -4.04 1.59 -11.64
N TYR A 93 -4.19 2.06 -10.40
CA TYR A 93 -3.79 3.42 -10.06
C TYR A 93 -2.29 3.61 -10.27
N PRO A 94 -1.83 4.80 -10.74
CA PRO A 94 -0.42 5.11 -10.74
C PRO A 94 0.18 4.86 -9.34
N ALA A 95 1.32 4.17 -9.27
CA ALA A 95 1.91 3.70 -8.00
C ALA A 95 2.07 4.81 -6.94
N LYS A 96 2.37 6.04 -7.38
CA LYS A 96 2.47 7.21 -6.51
C LYS A 96 1.13 7.60 -5.90
N ILE A 97 0.05 7.52 -6.69
CA ILE A 97 -1.33 7.80 -6.25
C ILE A 97 -1.83 6.69 -5.33
N ALA A 98 -1.66 5.43 -5.72
CA ALA A 98 -2.00 4.29 -4.88
C ALA A 98 -1.33 4.39 -3.50
N GLY A 99 -0.04 4.63 -3.46
CA GLY A 99 0.70 4.81 -2.20
C GLY A 99 0.27 6.05 -1.42
N PHE A 100 -0.10 7.14 -2.10
CA PHE A 100 -0.61 8.33 -1.42
C PHE A 100 -1.98 8.08 -0.79
N LEU A 101 -2.90 7.38 -1.46
CA LEU A 101 -4.19 6.98 -0.89
C LEU A 101 -4.03 6.13 0.36
N LEU A 102 -3.09 5.19 0.37
CA LEU A 102 -2.78 4.38 1.58
C LEU A 102 -2.29 5.24 2.73
N LEU A 103 -1.42 6.22 2.46
CA LEU A 103 -0.94 7.16 3.48
C LEU A 103 -2.06 8.07 3.98
N LEU A 104 -2.93 8.57 3.09
CA LEU A 104 -4.11 9.35 3.49
C LEU A 104 -5.05 8.52 4.36
N LYS A 105 -5.32 7.27 4.01
CA LYS A 105 -6.15 6.38 4.83
C LYS A 105 -5.57 6.16 6.22
N ALA A 106 -4.26 6.06 6.34
CA ALA A 106 -3.58 5.89 7.62
C ALA A 106 -3.75 7.09 8.58
N ILE A 107 -4.05 8.29 8.05
CA ILE A 107 -4.30 9.51 8.84
C ILE A 107 -5.78 9.90 8.92
N CYS A 108 -6.68 9.10 8.35
CA CYS A 108 -8.12 9.29 8.53
C CYS A 108 -8.50 9.13 10.00
N LEU A 109 -9.58 9.80 10.39
CA LEU A 109 -10.24 9.53 11.66
C LEU A 109 -10.61 8.05 11.76
N ASN A 110 -10.51 7.47 12.94
CA ASN A 110 -10.77 6.05 13.19
C ASN A 110 -12.09 5.58 12.55
N ASN A 111 -12.00 4.50 11.77
CA ASN A 111 -13.14 3.87 11.08
C ASN A 111 -13.92 4.79 10.12
N THR A 112 -13.30 5.86 9.64
CA THR A 112 -13.90 6.76 8.63
C THR A 112 -13.00 6.87 7.41
N ASP A 113 -13.48 7.55 6.38
CA ASP A 113 -12.72 7.96 5.20
C ASP A 113 -12.42 9.48 5.21
N THR A 114 -12.57 10.12 6.38
CA THR A 114 -12.45 11.56 6.56
C THR A 114 -11.10 11.96 7.14
N ILE A 115 -10.49 12.97 6.56
CA ILE A 115 -9.24 13.60 7.00
C ILE A 115 -9.55 15.03 7.38
N GLN A 116 -9.43 15.37 8.67
CA GLN A 116 -9.65 16.73 9.19
C GLN A 116 -8.33 17.49 9.35
N TRP A 117 -7.44 17.35 8.40
CA TRP A 117 -6.14 17.97 8.41
C TRP A 117 -5.96 18.96 7.26
N SER A 118 -5.34 20.09 7.53
CA SER A 118 -4.85 21.00 6.51
C SER A 118 -3.71 20.39 5.69
N ILE A 119 -3.44 20.93 4.51
CA ILE A 119 -2.29 20.50 3.66
C ILE A 119 -0.98 20.50 4.46
N SER A 120 -0.78 21.49 5.34
CA SER A 120 0.44 21.57 6.16
C SER A 120 0.54 20.44 7.18
N GLN A 121 -0.58 20.06 7.79
CA GLN A 121 -0.64 18.93 8.73
C GLN A 121 -0.45 17.59 8.02
N ILE A 122 -1.08 17.41 6.85
CA ILE A 122 -0.88 16.22 5.99
C ILE A 122 0.59 16.12 5.59
N ALA A 123 1.20 17.21 5.13
CA ALA A 123 2.60 17.26 4.74
C ALA A 123 3.53 16.83 5.87
N LYS A 124 3.31 17.36 7.08
CA LYS A 124 4.07 17.00 8.29
C LYS A 124 3.84 15.54 8.68
N GLY A 125 2.59 15.06 8.68
CA GLY A 125 2.24 13.70 9.09
C GLY A 125 2.77 12.62 8.15
N ILE A 126 2.80 12.91 6.84
CA ILE A 126 3.29 11.97 5.81
C ILE A 126 4.80 12.13 5.54
N GLY A 127 5.41 13.25 5.96
CA GLY A 127 6.83 13.52 5.71
C GLY A 127 7.15 13.93 4.28
N LEU A 128 6.22 14.62 3.60
CA LEU A 128 6.40 15.16 2.24
C LEU A 128 6.31 16.69 2.24
N SER A 129 6.84 17.33 1.19
CA SER A 129 6.71 18.78 1.03
C SER A 129 5.24 19.19 0.77
N ARG A 130 4.86 20.40 1.20
CA ARG A 130 3.52 20.95 0.94
C ARG A 130 3.18 20.99 -0.54
N ASN A 131 4.13 21.36 -1.39
CA ASN A 131 3.93 21.40 -2.84
C ASN A 131 3.65 20.00 -3.40
N THR A 132 4.36 18.98 -2.91
CA THR A 132 4.12 17.58 -3.28
C THR A 132 2.72 17.13 -2.86
N ILE A 133 2.29 17.44 -1.63
CA ILE A 133 0.95 17.11 -1.14
C ILE A 133 -0.12 17.80 -1.97
N THR A 134 0.03 19.11 -2.25
CA THR A 134 -0.92 19.87 -3.07
C THR A 134 -1.08 19.25 -4.46
N ALA A 135 0.03 18.90 -5.11
CA ALA A 135 -0.01 18.26 -6.43
C ALA A 135 -0.72 16.89 -6.38
N LEU A 136 -0.41 16.05 -5.38
CA LEU A 136 -1.03 14.73 -5.22
C LEU A 136 -2.53 14.82 -4.89
N ILE A 137 -2.93 15.76 -4.04
CA ILE A 137 -4.35 16.02 -3.74
C ILE A 137 -5.10 16.41 -5.01
N LYS A 138 -4.53 17.36 -5.80
CA LYS A 138 -5.14 17.78 -7.06
C LYS A 138 -5.32 16.60 -8.02
N GLU A 139 -4.30 15.76 -8.17
CA GLU A 139 -4.37 14.57 -9.02
C GLU A 139 -5.42 13.57 -8.52
N CYS A 140 -5.48 13.30 -7.21
CA CYS A 140 -6.51 12.45 -6.63
C CYS A 140 -7.93 13.02 -6.81
N GLN A 141 -8.11 14.33 -6.75
CA GLN A 141 -9.40 14.98 -7.03
C GLN A 141 -9.81 14.84 -8.50
N GLN A 142 -8.87 15.02 -9.42
CA GLN A 142 -9.12 14.81 -10.86
C GLN A 142 -9.52 13.37 -11.18
N LEU A 143 -8.99 12.40 -10.44
CA LEU A 143 -9.33 10.98 -10.55
C LEU A 143 -10.59 10.58 -9.77
N GLY A 144 -11.26 11.52 -9.08
CA GLY A 144 -12.44 11.24 -8.27
C GLY A 144 -12.18 10.38 -7.03
N LEU A 145 -10.94 10.35 -6.54
CA LEU A 145 -10.51 9.48 -5.43
C LEU A 145 -10.63 10.15 -4.06
N ILE A 146 -10.69 11.48 -4.06
CA ILE A 146 -10.91 12.30 -2.87
C ILE A 146 -11.80 13.50 -3.25
N LYS A 147 -12.55 13.99 -2.29
CA LYS A 147 -13.31 15.25 -2.42
C LYS A 147 -12.99 16.19 -1.25
N PRO A 148 -12.99 17.52 -1.46
CA PRO A 148 -12.90 18.48 -0.38
C PRO A 148 -14.19 18.46 0.44
N ILE A 149 -14.04 18.65 1.75
CA ILE A 149 -15.14 18.90 2.70
C ILE A 149 -14.82 20.17 3.49
N SER A 150 -15.76 20.67 4.29
CA SER A 150 -15.60 21.94 5.02
C SER A 150 -14.29 22.05 5.81
N ASN A 151 -13.85 20.97 6.44
CA ASN A 151 -12.65 20.94 7.29
C ASN A 151 -11.62 19.91 6.86
N GLY A 152 -11.43 19.69 5.56
CA GLY A 152 -10.42 18.72 5.08
C GLY A 152 -10.84 17.99 3.82
N TYR A 153 -10.71 16.66 3.85
CA TYR A 153 -10.93 15.80 2.68
C TYR A 153 -11.65 14.52 3.07
N GLU A 154 -12.40 13.96 2.12
CA GLU A 154 -13.00 12.64 2.23
C GLU A 154 -12.48 11.73 1.11
N LEU A 155 -12.07 10.51 1.45
CA LEU A 155 -11.67 9.48 0.48
C LEU A 155 -12.92 8.90 -0.17
N THR A 156 -12.96 8.90 -1.50
CA THR A 156 -14.09 8.40 -2.31
C THR A 156 -13.70 7.17 -3.14
N ALA A 157 -12.50 6.66 -2.94
CA ALA A 157 -11.96 5.54 -3.72
C ALA A 157 -12.73 4.20 -3.58
N GLY A 158 -13.57 4.06 -2.54
CA GLY A 158 -14.47 2.92 -2.31
C GLY A 158 -13.76 1.56 -2.10
N CYS A 159 -12.47 1.58 -1.82
CA CYS A 159 -11.64 0.38 -1.64
C CYS A 159 -11.18 0.18 -0.19
N PHE A 160 -11.55 1.07 0.71
CA PHE A 160 -11.24 0.97 2.13
C PHE A 160 -12.43 0.41 2.89
N ILE A 161 -12.18 -0.61 3.71
CA ILE A 161 -13.23 -1.26 4.50
C ILE A 161 -13.15 -0.71 5.92
N ASN A 162 -14.17 0.03 6.32
CA ASN A 162 -14.30 0.52 7.69
C ASN A 162 -14.77 -0.62 8.62
N SER A 163 -14.24 -0.71 9.82
CA SER A 163 -14.48 -1.83 10.74
C SER A 163 -15.96 -1.96 11.17
N SER A 164 -16.76 -0.91 11.06
CA SER A 164 -18.20 -0.94 11.26
C SER A 164 -18.94 -1.83 10.26
N VAL A 165 -18.41 -1.98 9.04
CA VAL A 165 -18.99 -2.84 7.99
C VAL A 165 -18.73 -4.33 8.28
N LYS A 166 -17.66 -4.67 9.03
CA LYS A 166 -17.34 -6.07 9.36
C LYS A 166 -18.33 -6.75 10.31
N LYS A 167 -19.01 -6.00 11.16
CA LYS A 167 -20.01 -6.59 12.08
C LYS A 167 -21.21 -7.16 11.34
N THR A 168 -21.54 -6.65 10.15
CA THR A 168 -22.65 -7.13 9.31
C THR A 168 -22.25 -8.29 8.40
N ASN A 169 -20.98 -8.40 8.01
CA ASN A 169 -20.49 -9.44 7.08
C ASN A 169 -19.75 -10.60 7.75
N ALA A 170 -19.63 -10.62 9.09
CA ALA A 170 -18.99 -11.70 9.83
C ALA A 170 -19.72 -13.07 9.73
N GLY A 171 -20.89 -13.10 9.07
CA GLY A 171 -21.64 -14.32 8.74
C GLY A 171 -21.28 -14.96 7.39
N ILE A 172 -20.47 -14.32 6.54
CA ILE A 172 -20.22 -14.76 5.16
C ILE A 172 -18.84 -15.45 5.01
N TYR A 173 -17.95 -15.34 5.98
CA TYR A 173 -16.65 -15.99 5.95
C TYR A 173 -16.56 -17.04 7.07
N LYS A 174 -17.30 -18.15 6.90
CA LYS A 174 -17.00 -19.43 7.54
C LYS A 174 -16.27 -20.31 6.55
#